data_bbb7e89f9644fc0acae01909ab626f1e
#
_entry.id   bbb7e89f9644fc0acae01909ab626f1e
#
_cell.length_a   1.000
_cell.length_b   1.000
_cell.length_c   1.000
_cell.angle_alpha   90.00
_cell.angle_beta   90.00
_cell.angle_gamma   90.00
#
_symmetry.space_group_name_H-M   'P 1'
#
loop_
_entity.id
_entity.type
_entity.pdbx_description
1 polymer ?
#
loop_
_entity_poly.entity_id
_entity_poly.type
_entity_poly.pdbx_seq_one_letter_code
_entity_poly.pdbx_strand_id
1 'polypeptide(L)'
;MNLDLHEIQGARQRVRRTVSAASLGSEGGDEFEVTGEVTLDLDVRKNESTFRLVGRLDAMLDLGCSRCLERFAWPVRVNIDMLYVSESEDVGDGDVRIEEADVNTAFYRDEQIDLGQLMHEQLQLTLPMKPLCREDCLGLCAVCGGNRNTTTCQCTNTWEDPRLAGLKSLLNR
;
A
#
# COMPACT_ATOMS: atom_id res chain seq x y z
N MET A 1 -5.29 -9.92 14.03
CA MET A 1 -4.97 -11.34 13.72
C MET A 1 -3.53 -11.59 14.12
N ASN A 2 -3.32 -12.28 15.26
CA ASN A 2 -2.01 -12.33 15.89
C ASN A 2 -1.26 -13.65 15.58
N LEU A 3 0.05 -13.55 15.44
CA LEU A 3 0.98 -14.64 15.45
C LEU A 3 1.56 -14.74 16.86
N ASP A 4 1.26 -15.84 17.55
CA ASP A 4 1.83 -16.12 18.87
C ASP A 4 3.26 -16.65 18.70
N LEU A 5 4.23 -15.93 19.26
CA LEU A 5 5.64 -16.27 19.15
C LEU A 5 6.04 -17.50 20.00
N HIS A 6 5.23 -17.86 21.00
CA HIS A 6 5.40 -19.09 21.77
C HIS A 6 5.12 -20.36 20.94
N GLU A 7 4.25 -20.24 19.92
CA GLU A 7 3.94 -21.37 19.03
C GLU A 7 5.06 -21.67 18.03
N ILE A 8 6.04 -20.76 17.89
CA ILE A 8 7.16 -20.96 16.96
C ILE A 8 8.14 -21.98 17.52
N GLN A 9 8.02 -23.20 17.01
CA GLN A 9 8.89 -24.32 17.38
C GLN A 9 10.15 -24.34 16.51
N GLY A 10 11.30 -24.13 17.16
CA GLY A 10 12.62 -24.17 16.49
C GLY A 10 13.04 -22.84 15.85
N ALA A 11 14.17 -22.87 15.14
CA ALA A 11 14.80 -21.69 14.56
C ALA A 11 14.10 -21.16 13.29
N ARG A 12 13.19 -21.97 12.70
CA ARG A 12 12.51 -21.62 11.44
C ARG A 12 11.14 -22.29 11.35
N GLN A 13 10.12 -21.54 10.99
CA GLN A 13 8.77 -22.04 10.78
C GLN A 13 8.10 -21.32 9.63
N ARG A 14 7.38 -22.08 8.78
CA ARG A 14 6.56 -21.50 7.71
C ARG A 14 5.15 -21.26 8.21
N VAL A 15 4.67 -20.05 8.02
CA VAL A 15 3.32 -19.60 8.37
C VAL A 15 2.58 -19.18 7.10
N ARG A 16 1.50 -19.89 6.80
CA ARG A 16 0.61 -19.52 5.71
C ARG A 16 -0.76 -19.17 6.29
N ARG A 17 -1.30 -18.03 5.86
CA ARG A 17 -2.63 -17.57 6.24
C ARG A 17 -3.38 -17.10 4.99
N THR A 18 -4.64 -17.46 4.90
CA THR A 18 -5.57 -16.91 3.93
C THR A 18 -6.71 -16.27 4.70
N VAL A 19 -6.97 -15.02 4.44
CA VAL A 19 -7.99 -14.23 5.14
C VAL A 19 -8.91 -13.57 4.14
N SER A 20 -10.17 -13.42 4.51
CA SER A 20 -11.10 -12.63 3.70
C SER A 20 -10.86 -11.14 3.89
N ALA A 21 -11.17 -10.35 2.88
CA ALA A 21 -11.10 -8.88 2.93
C ALA A 21 -11.80 -8.30 4.17
N ALA A 22 -12.97 -8.86 4.55
CA ALA A 22 -13.72 -8.41 5.71
C ALA A 22 -12.98 -8.57 7.05
N SER A 23 -11.99 -9.48 7.11
CA SER A 23 -11.20 -9.74 8.33
C SER A 23 -10.05 -8.76 8.52
N LEU A 24 -9.66 -8.05 7.45
CA LEU A 24 -8.58 -7.05 7.51
C LEU A 24 -9.08 -5.68 7.98
N GLY A 25 -10.41 -5.51 8.05
CA GLY A 25 -11.04 -4.25 8.46
C GLY A 25 -10.65 -3.11 7.51
N SER A 26 -11.57 -2.65 6.69
CA SER A 26 -11.42 -1.32 6.10
C SER A 26 -11.68 -0.32 7.22
N GLU A 27 -10.65 0.24 7.81
CA GLU A 27 -10.82 1.47 8.59
C GLU A 27 -11.30 2.52 7.60
N GLY A 28 -12.52 3.05 7.84
CA GLY A 28 -13.18 3.94 6.90
C GLY A 28 -12.34 5.19 6.65
N GLY A 29 -11.74 5.28 5.46
CA GLY A 29 -10.83 6.33 5.05
C GLY A 29 -9.75 5.86 4.08
N ASP A 30 -9.61 4.57 3.87
CA ASP A 30 -8.61 4.01 2.96
C ASP A 30 -8.92 4.35 1.50
N GLU A 31 -7.91 4.74 0.75
CA GLU A 31 -7.99 5.03 -0.69
C GLU A 31 -8.25 3.77 -1.53
N PHE A 32 -8.26 2.60 -0.90
CA PHE A 32 -8.45 1.31 -1.55
C PHE A 32 -9.39 0.40 -0.75
N GLU A 33 -9.99 -0.54 -1.45
CA GLU A 33 -10.71 -1.66 -0.83
C GLU A 33 -10.01 -2.97 -1.18
N VAL A 34 -9.82 -3.82 -0.18
CA VAL A 34 -9.35 -5.19 -0.42
C VAL A 34 -10.52 -6.01 -0.90
N THR A 35 -10.34 -6.74 -2.01
CA THR A 35 -11.39 -7.60 -2.57
C THR A 35 -10.95 -9.06 -2.57
N GLY A 36 -11.89 -9.95 -2.23
CA GLY A 36 -11.62 -11.39 -2.24
C GLY A 36 -10.76 -11.86 -1.07
N GLU A 37 -9.85 -12.77 -1.37
CA GLU A 37 -8.95 -13.38 -0.38
C GLU A 37 -7.56 -12.76 -0.44
N VAL A 38 -6.97 -12.59 0.73
CA VAL A 38 -5.57 -12.18 0.91
C VAL A 38 -4.78 -13.39 1.37
N THR A 39 -3.70 -13.70 0.68
CA THR A 39 -2.81 -14.81 1.03
C THR A 39 -1.48 -14.27 1.52
N LEU A 40 -1.13 -14.64 2.74
CA LEU A 40 0.15 -14.35 3.38
C LEU A 40 0.95 -15.66 3.52
N ASP A 41 2.16 -15.70 2.98
CA ASP A 41 3.06 -16.85 3.05
C ASP A 41 4.41 -16.38 3.58
N LEU A 42 4.70 -16.67 4.84
CA LEU A 42 5.87 -16.20 5.57
C LEU A 42 6.76 -17.36 6.01
N ASP A 43 8.05 -17.14 5.94
CA ASP A 43 9.11 -17.89 6.58
C ASP A 43 9.55 -17.10 7.81
N VAL A 44 9.20 -17.57 8.99
CA VAL A 44 9.55 -16.93 10.26
C VAL A 44 10.83 -17.57 10.78
N ARG A 45 11.85 -16.75 11.04
CA ARG A 45 13.14 -17.17 11.58
C ARG A 45 13.34 -16.54 12.95
N LYS A 46 13.55 -17.37 13.94
CA LYS A 46 13.82 -16.97 15.32
C LYS A 46 15.31 -16.95 15.58
N ASN A 47 15.79 -15.82 16.12
CA ASN A 47 17.15 -15.68 16.62
C ASN A 47 17.10 -14.98 17.99
N GLU A 48 17.25 -15.78 19.07
CA GLU A 48 17.09 -15.32 20.46
C GLU A 48 15.72 -14.62 20.68
N SER A 49 15.73 -13.30 20.88
CA SER A 49 14.57 -12.46 21.08
C SER A 49 14.09 -11.76 19.79
N THR A 50 14.74 -12.01 18.64
CA THR A 50 14.40 -11.37 17.38
C THR A 50 13.72 -12.35 16.42
N PHE A 51 12.75 -11.83 15.62
CA PHE A 51 12.03 -12.63 14.64
C PHE A 51 12.10 -11.95 13.27
N ARG A 52 12.70 -12.64 12.29
CA ARG A 52 12.70 -12.16 10.92
C ARG A 52 11.60 -12.85 10.13
N LEU A 53 10.70 -12.08 9.57
CA LEU A 53 9.59 -12.51 8.73
C LEU A 53 9.92 -12.23 7.28
N VAL A 54 10.15 -13.29 6.50
CA VAL A 54 10.47 -13.17 5.08
C VAL A 54 9.42 -13.92 4.28
N GLY A 55 8.82 -13.28 3.29
CA GLY A 55 7.82 -13.95 2.48
C GLY A 55 7.11 -13.02 1.52
N ARG A 56 5.84 -13.31 1.26
CA ARG A 56 5.03 -12.52 0.33
C ARG A 56 3.58 -12.46 0.75
N LEU A 57 2.97 -11.38 0.28
CA LEU A 57 1.56 -11.08 0.40
C LEU A 57 0.98 -10.97 -1.01
N ASP A 58 -0.05 -11.73 -1.32
CA ASP A 58 -0.81 -11.64 -2.56
C ASP A 58 -2.24 -11.18 -2.21
N ALA A 59 -2.72 -10.13 -2.89
CA ALA A 59 -4.04 -9.56 -2.68
C ALA A 59 -4.62 -8.99 -3.97
N MET A 60 -5.94 -8.76 -3.99
CA MET A 60 -6.63 -8.00 -5.01
C MET A 60 -7.20 -6.74 -4.39
N LEU A 61 -6.81 -5.58 -4.93
CA LEU A 61 -7.31 -4.29 -4.48
C LEU A 61 -8.27 -3.71 -5.51
N ASP A 62 -9.26 -2.97 -5.04
CA ASP A 62 -10.13 -2.14 -5.85
C ASP A 62 -9.73 -0.68 -5.63
N LEU A 63 -9.26 -0.02 -6.70
CA LEU A 63 -8.71 1.34 -6.67
C LEU A 63 -9.52 2.28 -7.55
N GLY A 64 -9.57 3.56 -7.16
CA GLY A 64 -10.09 4.63 -8.02
C GLY A 64 -9.02 5.12 -9.00
N CYS A 65 -9.34 5.17 -10.29
CA CYS A 65 -8.45 5.74 -11.28
C CYS A 65 -8.29 7.26 -11.10
N SER A 66 -7.06 7.77 -10.97
CA SER A 66 -6.80 9.21 -10.78
C SER A 66 -7.19 10.09 -11.98
N ARG A 67 -7.49 9.50 -13.14
CA ARG A 67 -7.88 10.26 -14.35
C ARG A 67 -9.37 10.21 -14.65
N CYS A 68 -9.99 9.02 -14.61
CA CYS A 68 -11.41 8.87 -15.00
C CYS A 68 -12.33 8.59 -13.82
N LEU A 69 -11.77 8.42 -12.61
CA LEU A 69 -12.47 8.14 -11.35
C LEU A 69 -13.21 6.79 -11.31
N GLU A 70 -13.13 6.01 -12.38
CA GLU A 70 -13.68 4.66 -12.41
C GLU A 70 -12.86 3.74 -11.50
N ARG A 71 -13.55 2.85 -10.80
CA ARG A 71 -12.90 1.83 -9.99
C ARG A 71 -12.37 0.70 -10.88
N PHE A 72 -11.25 0.12 -10.47
CA PHE A 72 -10.65 -1.01 -11.19
C PHE A 72 -9.93 -1.96 -10.25
N ALA A 73 -9.97 -3.25 -10.59
CA ALA A 73 -9.25 -4.27 -9.84
C ALA A 73 -7.76 -4.22 -10.16
N TRP A 74 -6.95 -4.23 -9.11
CA TRP A 74 -5.49 -4.20 -9.20
C TRP A 74 -4.87 -5.35 -8.39
N PRO A 75 -4.24 -6.33 -9.07
CA PRO A 75 -3.56 -7.42 -8.39
C PRO A 75 -2.25 -6.93 -7.79
N VAL A 76 -2.04 -7.23 -6.51
CA VAL A 76 -0.85 -6.83 -5.75
C VAL A 76 -0.09 -8.05 -5.28
N ARG A 77 1.22 -7.99 -5.45
CA ARG A 77 2.15 -8.93 -4.86
C ARG A 77 3.27 -8.17 -4.16
N VAL A 78 3.34 -8.31 -2.85
CA VAL A 78 4.33 -7.64 -2.00
C VAL A 78 5.31 -8.65 -1.45
N ASN A 79 6.60 -8.36 -1.54
CA ASN A 79 7.63 -9.10 -0.82
C ASN A 79 7.81 -8.47 0.56
N ILE A 80 7.75 -9.31 1.58
CA ILE A 80 7.90 -8.93 2.98
C ILE A 80 9.28 -9.37 3.45
N ASP A 81 10.02 -8.48 4.09
CA ASP A 81 11.25 -8.77 4.82
C ASP A 81 11.33 -7.80 6.00
N MET A 82 10.83 -8.24 7.14
CA MET A 82 10.71 -7.45 8.37
C MET A 82 11.42 -8.13 9.52
N LEU A 83 12.11 -7.34 10.31
CA LEU A 83 12.72 -7.75 11.57
C LEU A 83 11.84 -7.26 12.73
N TYR A 84 11.44 -8.17 13.60
CA TYR A 84 10.71 -7.85 14.81
C TYR A 84 11.61 -8.02 16.03
N VAL A 85 11.68 -6.98 16.86
CA VAL A 85 12.42 -6.96 18.13
C VAL A 85 11.47 -6.71 19.28
N SER A 86 11.82 -7.17 20.48
CA SER A 86 11.00 -6.90 21.66
C SER A 86 11.02 -5.42 22.01
N GLU A 87 9.87 -4.83 22.29
CA GLU A 87 9.78 -3.44 22.74
C GLU A 87 10.58 -3.19 24.04
N SER A 88 10.77 -4.22 24.87
CA SER A 88 11.60 -4.12 26.08
C SER A 88 13.10 -3.95 25.79
N GLU A 89 13.53 -4.22 24.55
CA GLU A 89 14.90 -4.01 24.07
C GLU A 89 15.10 -2.64 23.41
N ASP A 90 14.01 -1.84 23.29
CA ASP A 90 14.09 -0.47 22.80
C ASP A 90 14.81 0.40 23.84
N VAL A 91 16.10 0.57 23.64
CA VAL A 91 16.99 1.39 24.49
C VAL A 91 17.11 2.77 23.88
N GLY A 92 15.99 3.51 23.84
CA GLY A 92 15.99 4.74 23.07
C GLY A 92 15.44 5.97 23.77
N ASP A 93 16.11 6.48 24.80
CA ASP A 93 15.93 7.87 25.28
C ASP A 93 17.12 8.75 24.85
N GLY A 94 17.51 8.67 23.60
CA GLY A 94 18.60 9.45 23.01
C GLY A 94 18.53 9.55 21.50
N ASP A 95 19.21 10.55 20.91
CA ASP A 95 19.41 10.66 19.46
C ASP A 95 20.18 9.44 18.93
N VAL A 96 19.48 8.43 18.48
CA VAL A 96 20.05 7.25 17.84
C VAL A 96 20.07 7.48 16.33
N ARG A 97 21.22 7.27 15.72
CA ARG A 97 21.35 7.30 14.26
C ARG A 97 20.67 6.06 13.68
N ILE A 98 19.62 6.28 12.90
CA ILE A 98 18.95 5.22 12.17
C ILE A 98 19.85 4.72 11.05
N GLU A 99 20.16 3.43 11.04
CA GLU A 99 20.89 2.76 9.97
C GLU A 99 19.91 2.15 8.95
N GLU A 100 20.42 1.79 7.78
CA GLU A 100 19.60 1.22 6.70
C GLU A 100 18.91 -0.11 7.12
N ALA A 101 19.53 -0.85 8.03
CA ALA A 101 18.97 -2.08 8.61
C ALA A 101 17.75 -1.82 9.51
N ASP A 102 17.63 -0.64 10.10
CA ASP A 102 16.57 -0.28 11.04
C ASP A 102 15.25 0.04 10.32
N VAL A 103 15.31 0.37 9.01
CA VAL A 103 14.14 0.75 8.21
C VAL A 103 13.08 -0.36 8.16
N ASN A 104 13.51 -1.62 8.21
CA ASN A 104 12.63 -2.78 8.17
C ASN A 104 12.44 -3.41 9.56
N THR A 105 12.67 -2.66 10.62
CA THR A 105 12.54 -3.13 12.00
C THR A 105 11.23 -2.62 12.59
N ALA A 106 10.49 -3.54 13.19
CA ALA A 106 9.26 -3.27 13.94
C ALA A 106 9.36 -3.88 15.34
N PHE A 107 8.50 -3.42 16.25
CA PHE A 107 8.48 -3.90 17.61
C PHE A 107 7.30 -4.83 17.85
N TYR A 108 7.51 -5.87 18.66
CA TYR A 108 6.43 -6.71 19.14
C TYR A 108 6.23 -6.55 20.65
N ARG A 109 4.99 -6.80 21.10
CA ARG A 109 4.56 -6.76 22.50
C ARG A 109 3.89 -8.08 22.87
N ASP A 110 3.95 -8.44 24.15
CA ASP A 110 3.23 -9.59 24.71
C ASP A 110 3.45 -10.89 23.92
N GLU A 111 4.66 -11.09 23.38
CA GLU A 111 5.02 -12.23 22.55
C GLU A 111 4.07 -12.46 21.36
N GLN A 112 3.55 -11.37 20.79
CA GLN A 112 2.63 -11.40 19.67
C GLN A 112 3.01 -10.42 18.56
N ILE A 113 2.83 -10.85 17.31
CA ILE A 113 2.94 -10.00 16.12
C ILE A 113 1.57 -9.91 15.47
N ASP A 114 1.05 -8.69 15.27
CA ASP A 114 -0.19 -8.50 14.54
C ASP A 114 0.03 -8.59 13.01
N LEU A 115 -0.33 -9.76 12.45
CA LEU A 115 -0.24 -9.98 11.02
C LEU A 115 -1.29 -9.19 10.24
N GLY A 116 -2.41 -8.81 10.86
CA GLY A 116 -3.45 -7.96 10.23
C GLY A 116 -2.90 -6.58 9.95
N GLN A 117 -2.30 -5.96 10.97
CA GLN A 117 -1.62 -4.67 10.85
C GLN A 117 -0.48 -4.73 9.82
N LEU A 118 0.38 -5.75 9.89
CA LEU A 118 1.46 -5.96 8.93
C LEU A 118 0.93 -5.99 7.48
N MET A 119 -0.11 -6.79 7.21
CA MET A 119 -0.70 -6.88 5.88
C MET A 119 -1.25 -5.54 5.41
N HIS A 120 -1.97 -4.83 6.27
CA HIS A 120 -2.55 -3.52 5.94
C HIS A 120 -1.46 -2.50 5.59
N GLU A 121 -0.43 -2.36 6.43
CA GLU A 121 0.70 -1.47 6.20
C GLU A 121 1.44 -1.79 4.89
N GLN A 122 1.69 -3.06 4.62
CA GLN A 122 2.37 -3.48 3.39
C GLN A 122 1.55 -3.21 2.13
N LEU A 123 0.23 -3.40 2.19
CA LEU A 123 -0.67 -3.05 1.08
C LEU A 123 -0.67 -1.53 0.85
N GLN A 124 -0.76 -0.74 1.91
CA GLN A 124 -0.77 0.72 1.84
C GLN A 124 0.52 1.28 1.22
N LEU A 125 1.68 0.75 1.63
CA LEU A 125 2.98 1.14 1.08
C LEU A 125 3.15 0.78 -0.41
N THR A 126 2.40 -0.19 -0.91
CA THR A 126 2.50 -0.65 -2.30
C THR A 126 1.64 0.18 -3.26
N LEU A 127 0.70 0.98 -2.74
CA LEU A 127 -0.19 1.77 -3.58
C LEU A 127 0.59 2.74 -4.49
N PRO A 128 0.28 2.80 -5.78
CA PRO A 128 0.89 3.78 -6.66
C PRO A 128 0.40 5.18 -6.32
N MET A 129 1.26 6.18 -6.34
CA MET A 129 0.91 7.59 -6.10
C MET A 129 -0.19 8.10 -7.05
N LYS A 130 -0.31 7.51 -8.24
CA LYS A 130 -1.34 7.82 -9.23
C LYS A 130 -1.86 6.53 -9.84
N PRO A 131 -2.84 5.87 -9.21
CA PRO A 131 -3.44 4.67 -9.76
C PRO A 131 -4.15 4.99 -11.07
N LEU A 132 -3.89 4.20 -12.10
CA LEU A 132 -4.51 4.33 -13.42
C LEU A 132 -5.13 3.00 -13.82
N CYS A 133 -6.39 3.04 -14.28
CA CYS A 133 -7.06 1.83 -14.78
C CYS A 133 -6.37 1.24 -16.01
N ARG A 134 -5.65 2.11 -16.79
CA ARG A 134 -4.79 1.78 -17.92
C ARG A 134 -3.86 2.97 -18.20
N GLU A 135 -2.71 2.71 -18.79
CA GLU A 135 -1.68 3.72 -19.06
C GLU A 135 -2.19 4.82 -20.00
N ASP A 136 -2.98 4.44 -21.01
CA ASP A 136 -3.58 5.32 -22.02
C ASP A 136 -4.93 5.92 -21.60
N CYS A 137 -5.29 5.88 -20.31
CA CYS A 137 -6.54 6.43 -19.81
C CYS A 137 -6.69 7.91 -20.19
N LEU A 138 -7.77 8.22 -20.92
CA LEU A 138 -8.07 9.58 -21.41
C LEU A 138 -8.65 10.51 -20.33
N GLY A 139 -9.08 9.94 -19.20
CA GLY A 139 -9.64 10.70 -18.08
C GLY A 139 -11.01 11.29 -18.35
N LEU A 140 -11.37 12.29 -17.53
CA LEU A 140 -12.59 13.05 -17.66
C LEU A 140 -12.39 14.25 -18.59
N CYS A 141 -13.44 14.65 -19.26
CA CYS A 141 -13.47 15.91 -20.00
C CYS A 141 -13.47 17.09 -19.02
N ALA A 142 -12.55 18.03 -19.19
CA ALA A 142 -12.45 19.22 -18.32
C ALA A 142 -13.66 20.16 -18.39
N VAL A 143 -14.50 20.03 -19.43
CA VAL A 143 -15.67 20.94 -19.65
C VAL A 143 -16.95 20.28 -19.16
N CYS A 144 -17.23 19.04 -19.57
CA CYS A 144 -18.52 18.38 -19.26
C CYS A 144 -18.40 17.27 -18.22
N GLY A 145 -17.19 16.92 -17.75
CA GLY A 145 -16.98 15.83 -16.78
C GLY A 145 -17.19 14.42 -17.36
N GLY A 146 -17.53 14.27 -18.63
CA GLY A 146 -17.77 12.96 -19.23
C GLY A 146 -16.48 12.13 -19.33
N ASN A 147 -16.58 10.81 -19.07
CA ASN A 147 -15.46 9.88 -19.18
C ASN A 147 -15.07 9.69 -20.67
N ARG A 148 -13.90 10.22 -21.05
CA ARG A 148 -13.39 10.18 -22.43
C ARG A 148 -12.97 8.79 -22.91
N ASN A 149 -12.92 7.82 -22.01
CA ASN A 149 -12.66 6.43 -22.39
C ASN A 149 -13.91 5.74 -22.97
N THR A 150 -15.09 6.20 -22.58
CA THR A 150 -16.38 5.60 -22.94
C THR A 150 -17.26 6.52 -23.76
N THR A 151 -17.06 7.85 -23.66
CA THR A 151 -17.90 8.86 -24.33
C THR A 151 -17.04 9.78 -25.17
N THR A 152 -17.50 10.06 -26.38
CA THR A 152 -16.90 11.10 -27.25
C THR A 152 -17.70 12.39 -27.05
N CYS A 153 -17.05 13.44 -26.54
CA CYS A 153 -17.66 14.76 -26.45
C CYS A 153 -17.02 15.73 -27.46
N GLN A 154 -17.78 16.71 -27.92
CA GLN A 154 -17.32 17.76 -28.82
C GLN A 154 -16.94 19.05 -28.08
N CYS A 155 -16.66 18.94 -26.77
CA CYS A 155 -16.30 20.11 -25.97
C CYS A 155 -14.92 20.63 -26.38
N THR A 156 -14.86 21.93 -26.64
CA THR A 156 -13.59 22.65 -26.83
C THR A 156 -13.19 23.32 -25.52
N ASN A 157 -12.01 22.99 -25.00
CA ASN A 157 -11.46 23.66 -23.82
C ASN A 157 -10.79 24.97 -24.29
N THR A 158 -11.57 26.05 -24.31
CA THR A 158 -11.09 27.39 -24.66
C THR A 158 -10.85 28.27 -23.44
N TRP A 159 -10.98 27.72 -22.23
CA TRP A 159 -10.76 28.51 -21.03
C TRP A 159 -9.26 28.83 -20.86
N GLU A 160 -8.96 30.11 -20.82
CA GLU A 160 -7.64 30.66 -20.56
C GLU A 160 -7.71 31.51 -19.31
N ASP A 161 -6.76 31.33 -18.39
CA ASP A 161 -6.68 32.21 -17.23
C ASP A 161 -6.28 33.63 -17.66
N PRO A 162 -7.11 34.67 -17.41
CA PRO A 162 -6.80 36.03 -17.81
C PRO A 162 -5.49 36.56 -17.24
N ARG A 163 -5.06 36.02 -16.06
CA ARG A 163 -3.81 36.42 -15.41
C ARG A 163 -2.57 35.93 -16.18
N LEU A 164 -2.73 34.89 -16.97
CA LEU A 164 -1.65 34.29 -17.77
C LEU A 164 -1.65 34.71 -19.21
N ALA A 165 -2.60 35.58 -19.62
CA ALA A 165 -2.74 36.05 -21.00
C ALA A 165 -1.46 36.72 -21.53
N GLY A 166 -0.68 37.40 -20.68
CA GLY A 166 0.59 38.03 -21.05
C GLY A 166 1.68 37.04 -21.48
N LEU A 167 1.59 35.75 -21.06
CA LEU A 167 2.57 34.70 -21.42
C LEU A 167 2.42 34.25 -22.90
N LYS A 168 1.26 34.50 -23.54
CA LYS A 168 1.07 34.16 -24.95
C LYS A 168 2.08 34.87 -25.87
N SER A 169 2.49 36.08 -25.50
CA SER A 169 3.48 36.84 -26.29
C SER A 169 4.86 36.16 -26.35
N LEU A 170 5.17 35.25 -25.41
CA LEU A 170 6.41 34.51 -25.38
C LEU A 170 6.38 33.25 -26.26
N LEU A 171 5.20 32.71 -26.57
CA LEU A 171 5.02 31.54 -27.45
C LEU A 171 5.16 31.85 -28.95
N ASN A 172 5.04 33.11 -29.34
CA ASN A 172 5.08 33.56 -30.73
C ASN A 172 6.44 34.19 -31.11
N ARG A 173 7.52 33.80 -30.44
CA ARG A 173 8.89 34.22 -30.79
C ARG A 173 9.68 33.08 -31.41
#